data_0fb62b8f99eeea62e1d06acc83fd9d6e
#
_entry.id   0fb62b8f99eeea62e1d06acc83fd9d6e
#
_cell.length_a   1.000
_cell.length_b   1.000
_cell.length_c   1.000
_cell.angle_alpha   90.00
_cell.angle_beta   90.00
_cell.angle_gamma   90.00
#
_symmetry.space_group_name_H-M   'P 1'
#
loop_
_entity.id
_entity.type
_entity.pdbx_description
1 polymer ?
#
loop_
_entity_poly.entity_id
_entity_poly.type
_entity_poly.pdbx_seq_one_letter_code
_entity_poly.pdbx_strand_id
1 'polypeptide(L)'
;MTAAAAPNAPGGSKGSGPDLHHRVTDALLGYGALYLISIPFVLWLAARYELSSWPMWFATTVALLISVPHYGATYLRVYEKRHDRRRYAVFAIWITLALIACFVASLYSVRLGSAFLTIYVYWSPWHFAGQNFGVAMMSLRRKEVPIDPVGRRLLYGAFLLGYSLSVLALSRLGSSYQAVVGTGDGRVYEFYRLGIPEGVATTLLWILAPAYFLVIVGAIGRLSRGGYLRATVPAITLLITHSFWYALPAVLTEQIPLLYAGVWVSAIHSLQYLWITSYYAKQTDGARIPTFILKCLLVGSAINVLPALLFAPGLLGPLAPLALQAGVVSFSILNIHHFILDGAVWKLRDGRVARALLGTNGDESTTDDAPQGRSWVRPALYVIGTLALLMPIYVTIEVARAASSQSREIVESASERLAFFGNDHADVYFVLGQHRAIEDDYAGAETAYRKALGIEPSHYGVTYRLAGLLLRDHDGRDEALELAQRAAQQSKYSDPASMLVLGRANLATGNVDSAKSAIQIAVKLAVQQGDNELMRIGNNLLSVLKR
;
A
#
# COMPACT_ATOMS: atom_id res chain seq x y z
N MET A 1 -18.06 71.63 -17.64
CA MET A 1 -16.94 71.14 -16.85
C MET A 1 -16.90 69.64 -17.04
N THR A 2 -15.95 69.21 -17.79
CA THR A 2 -15.71 67.84 -18.30
C THR A 2 -15.26 66.91 -17.23
N ALA A 3 -16.00 65.77 -17.00
CA ALA A 3 -15.57 64.68 -16.18
C ALA A 3 -14.49 63.87 -16.92
N ALA A 4 -13.30 63.79 -16.35
CA ALA A 4 -12.19 62.99 -16.86
C ALA A 4 -12.49 61.50 -16.69
N ALA A 5 -12.47 60.74 -17.79
CA ALA A 5 -12.53 59.28 -17.79
C ALA A 5 -11.27 58.69 -17.13
N ALA A 6 -11.49 57.79 -16.17
CA ALA A 6 -10.42 57.01 -15.58
C ALA A 6 -9.80 56.05 -16.62
N PRO A 7 -8.46 55.84 -16.62
CA PRO A 7 -7.83 54.98 -17.60
C PRO A 7 -8.23 53.52 -17.39
N ASN A 8 -8.63 52.87 -18.49
CA ASN A 8 -8.89 51.43 -18.57
C ASN A 8 -7.67 50.63 -18.04
N ALA A 9 -7.87 49.88 -16.98
CA ALA A 9 -6.91 48.86 -16.55
C ALA A 9 -6.72 47.82 -17.66
N PRO A 10 -5.47 47.38 -17.94
CA PRO A 10 -5.23 46.42 -19.01
C PRO A 10 -5.96 45.12 -18.70
N GLY A 11 -6.68 44.60 -19.70
CA GLY A 11 -7.48 43.40 -19.63
C GLY A 11 -6.68 42.19 -19.19
N GLY A 12 -6.61 41.99 -17.88
CA GLY A 12 -6.12 40.74 -17.31
C GLY A 12 -7.03 39.59 -17.75
N SER A 13 -6.47 38.56 -18.34
CA SER A 13 -7.22 37.39 -18.78
C SER A 13 -8.03 36.84 -17.60
N LYS A 14 -9.38 36.77 -17.74
CA LYS A 14 -10.26 36.21 -16.71
C LYS A 14 -9.73 34.86 -16.26
N GLY A 15 -9.34 34.69 -14.98
CA GLY A 15 -8.93 33.43 -14.41
C GLY A 15 -7.41 33.19 -14.27
N SER A 16 -6.59 34.25 -14.24
CA SER A 16 -5.12 34.15 -14.10
C SER A 16 -4.62 34.20 -12.64
N GLY A 17 -5.30 33.57 -11.68
CA GLY A 17 -4.77 33.46 -10.32
C GLY A 17 -3.43 32.71 -10.29
N PRO A 18 -2.50 33.09 -9.38
CA PRO A 18 -1.15 32.51 -9.35
C PRO A 18 -1.17 31.02 -9.02
N ASP A 19 -0.23 30.27 -9.63
CA ASP A 19 0.02 28.87 -9.29
C ASP A 19 0.51 28.75 -7.83
N LEU A 20 0.37 27.55 -7.20
CA LEU A 20 0.85 27.31 -5.84
C LEU A 20 2.39 27.21 -5.82
N HIS A 21 2.94 26.36 -6.66
CA HIS A 21 4.37 26.20 -6.83
C HIS A 21 4.80 26.65 -8.23
N HIS A 22 4.71 25.74 -9.19
CA HIS A 22 5.00 25.96 -10.58
C HIS A 22 3.94 25.22 -11.41
N ARG A 23 3.52 25.78 -12.55
CA ARG A 23 2.43 25.26 -13.36
C ARG A 23 2.51 23.75 -13.66
N VAL A 24 3.71 23.24 -13.98
CA VAL A 24 3.93 21.82 -14.25
C VAL A 24 3.79 21.00 -12.97
N THR A 25 4.38 21.43 -11.87
CA THR A 25 4.27 20.74 -10.57
C THR A 25 2.83 20.70 -10.09
N ASP A 26 2.10 21.81 -10.23
CA ASP A 26 0.69 21.89 -9.86
C ASP A 26 -0.18 20.97 -10.72
N ALA A 27 0.10 20.88 -12.02
CA ALA A 27 -0.62 19.97 -12.90
C ALA A 27 -0.34 18.49 -12.56
N LEU A 28 0.93 18.13 -12.38
CA LEU A 28 1.33 16.75 -12.13
C LEU A 28 0.91 16.27 -10.75
N LEU A 29 1.28 16.98 -9.69
CA LEU A 29 1.06 16.56 -8.32
C LEU A 29 -0.28 17.04 -7.75
N GLY A 30 -0.61 18.32 -7.97
CA GLY A 30 -1.79 18.96 -7.40
C GLY A 30 -3.09 18.50 -8.05
N TYR A 31 -3.10 18.44 -9.38
CA TYR A 31 -4.33 18.16 -10.14
C TYR A 31 -4.38 16.73 -10.72
N GLY A 32 -3.42 15.88 -10.34
CA GLY A 32 -3.46 14.45 -10.62
C GLY A 32 -3.06 14.03 -12.05
N ALA A 33 -2.50 14.93 -12.87
CA ALA A 33 -2.08 14.58 -14.22
C ALA A 33 -1.00 13.48 -14.24
N LEU A 34 -0.15 13.40 -13.21
CA LEU A 34 0.85 12.32 -13.07
C LEU A 34 0.19 10.94 -13.09
N TYR A 35 -0.97 10.78 -12.42
CA TYR A 35 -1.71 9.53 -12.45
C TYR A 35 -2.12 9.17 -13.87
N LEU A 36 -2.76 10.10 -14.59
CA LEU A 36 -3.23 9.88 -15.96
C LEU A 36 -2.08 9.52 -16.92
N ILE A 37 -0.95 10.22 -16.80
CA ILE A 37 0.26 9.94 -17.60
C ILE A 37 0.87 8.58 -17.27
N SER A 38 0.81 8.13 -16.01
CA SER A 38 1.35 6.85 -15.57
C SER A 38 0.49 5.64 -15.98
N ILE A 39 -0.80 5.82 -16.32
CA ILE A 39 -1.71 4.72 -16.71
C ILE A 39 -1.13 3.86 -17.84
N PRO A 40 -0.70 4.40 -19.01
CA PRO A 40 -0.18 3.57 -20.08
C PRO A 40 1.07 2.78 -19.67
N PHE A 41 1.93 3.38 -18.84
CA PHE A 41 3.13 2.71 -18.33
C PHE A 41 2.78 1.56 -17.39
N VAL A 42 1.84 1.76 -16.46
CA VAL A 42 1.39 0.70 -15.54
C VAL A 42 0.68 -0.43 -16.29
N LEU A 43 -0.15 -0.10 -17.29
CA LEU A 43 -0.79 -1.10 -18.16
C LEU A 43 0.24 -1.88 -18.99
N TRP A 44 1.26 -1.21 -19.52
CA TRP A 44 2.36 -1.84 -20.25
C TRP A 44 3.16 -2.79 -19.34
N LEU A 45 3.45 -2.37 -18.10
CA LEU A 45 4.09 -3.23 -17.10
C LEU A 45 3.21 -4.44 -16.77
N ALA A 46 1.91 -4.24 -16.56
CA ALA A 46 0.96 -5.30 -16.27
C ALA A 46 0.86 -6.34 -17.40
N ALA A 47 0.93 -5.88 -18.65
CA ALA A 47 0.91 -6.77 -19.82
C ALA A 47 2.24 -7.54 -20.05
N ARG A 48 3.36 -6.98 -19.58
CA ARG A 48 4.70 -7.55 -19.84
C ARG A 48 5.17 -8.47 -18.71
N TYR A 49 4.79 -8.18 -17.49
CA TYR A 49 5.23 -8.89 -16.28
C TYR A 49 4.03 -9.37 -15.52
N GLU A 50 4.10 -10.59 -14.98
CA GLU A 50 3.11 -11.05 -14.01
C GLU A 50 3.25 -10.18 -12.75
N LEU A 51 2.31 -9.27 -12.54
CA LEU A 51 2.32 -8.33 -11.39
C LEU A 51 2.19 -9.04 -10.04
N SER A 52 1.72 -10.29 -10.04
CA SER A 52 1.76 -11.18 -8.87
C SER A 52 3.19 -11.49 -8.40
N SER A 53 4.18 -11.37 -9.28
CA SER A 53 5.60 -11.60 -9.00
C SER A 53 6.36 -10.33 -8.62
N TRP A 54 5.70 -9.19 -8.55
CA TRP A 54 6.38 -7.94 -8.12
C TRP A 54 6.83 -8.08 -6.69
N PRO A 55 8.13 -7.83 -6.44
CA PRO A 55 8.67 -7.99 -5.11
C PRO A 55 7.91 -7.11 -4.12
N MET A 56 7.54 -7.66 -2.99
CA MET A 56 6.89 -6.91 -1.89
C MET A 56 7.73 -5.68 -1.49
N TRP A 57 9.06 -5.74 -1.64
CA TRP A 57 9.94 -4.62 -1.36
C TRP A 57 9.62 -3.37 -2.20
N PHE A 58 9.12 -3.53 -3.44
CA PHE A 58 8.75 -2.37 -4.27
C PHE A 58 7.57 -1.62 -3.67
N ALA A 59 6.48 -2.32 -3.33
CA ALA A 59 5.31 -1.70 -2.70
C ALA A 59 5.69 -1.06 -1.35
N THR A 60 6.50 -1.74 -0.56
CA THR A 60 7.00 -1.23 0.73
C THR A 60 7.86 0.02 0.54
N THR A 61 8.75 0.04 -0.45
CA THR A 61 9.59 1.21 -0.74
C THR A 61 8.76 2.40 -1.20
N VAL A 62 7.79 2.18 -2.10
CA VAL A 62 6.86 3.25 -2.54
C VAL A 62 6.05 3.78 -1.35
N ALA A 63 5.53 2.90 -0.51
CA ALA A 63 4.81 3.30 0.70
C ALA A 63 5.72 4.12 1.63
N LEU A 64 6.92 3.66 1.90
CA LEU A 64 7.86 4.30 2.84
C LEU A 64 8.31 5.67 2.34
N LEU A 65 8.65 5.82 1.07
CA LEU A 65 9.20 7.06 0.53
C LEU A 65 8.14 8.08 0.10
N ILE A 66 6.94 7.64 -0.23
CA ILE A 66 5.88 8.49 -0.79
C ILE A 66 4.69 8.59 0.17
N SER A 67 4.14 7.45 0.62
CA SER A 67 2.93 7.47 1.43
C SER A 67 3.20 7.82 2.90
N VAL A 68 4.30 7.35 3.47
CA VAL A 68 4.65 7.63 4.87
C VAL A 68 4.91 9.12 5.15
N PRO A 69 5.58 9.91 4.28
CA PRO A 69 5.76 11.34 4.52
C PRO A 69 4.46 12.13 4.63
N HIS A 70 3.38 11.73 3.96
CA HIS A 70 2.12 12.51 4.04
C HIS A 70 1.47 12.40 5.43
N TYR A 71 1.61 11.26 6.13
CA TYR A 71 1.23 11.15 7.54
C TYR A 71 2.08 12.09 8.39
N GLY A 72 3.42 12.08 8.17
CA GLY A 72 4.33 13.01 8.83
C GLY A 72 3.92 14.47 8.69
N ALA A 73 3.44 14.88 7.50
CA ALA A 73 2.95 16.23 7.25
C ALA A 73 1.71 16.57 8.11
N THR A 74 0.74 15.66 8.23
CA THR A 74 -0.43 15.84 9.11
C THR A 74 -0.01 15.97 10.57
N TYR A 75 0.86 15.09 11.04
CA TYR A 75 1.33 15.13 12.43
C TYR A 75 2.13 16.39 12.72
N LEU A 76 3.04 16.81 11.85
CA LEU A 76 3.75 18.08 12.00
C LEU A 76 2.77 19.26 12.03
N ARG A 77 1.76 19.27 11.13
CA ARG A 77 0.74 20.31 11.07
C ARG A 77 -0.04 20.49 12.38
N VAL A 78 -0.32 19.38 13.07
CA VAL A 78 -1.14 19.38 14.31
C VAL A 78 -0.30 19.49 15.57
N TYR A 79 0.84 18.75 15.63
CA TYR A 79 1.58 18.56 16.86
C TYR A 79 2.84 19.44 16.98
N GLU A 80 3.35 20.02 15.87
CA GLU A 80 4.56 20.82 15.92
C GLU A 80 4.38 22.09 16.77
N LYS A 81 3.21 22.75 16.66
CA LYS A 81 2.91 24.00 17.38
C LYS A 81 1.98 23.78 18.56
N ARG A 82 2.27 24.41 19.70
CA ARG A 82 1.44 24.32 20.92
C ARG A 82 0.04 24.88 20.68
N HIS A 83 -0.06 25.98 19.94
CA HIS A 83 -1.33 26.62 19.60
C HIS A 83 -2.24 25.66 18.81
N ASP A 84 -1.71 24.98 17.80
CA ASP A 84 -2.49 24.04 16.99
C ASP A 84 -2.94 22.82 17.81
N ARG A 85 -2.06 22.26 18.67
CA ARG A 85 -2.44 21.17 19.59
C ARG A 85 -3.59 21.56 20.51
N ARG A 86 -3.59 22.80 21.05
CA ARG A 86 -4.67 23.29 21.91
C ARG A 86 -5.95 23.55 21.13
N ARG A 87 -5.85 24.13 19.94
CA ARG A 87 -6.98 24.39 19.05
C ARG A 87 -7.71 23.11 18.63
N TYR A 88 -6.95 22.05 18.37
CA TYR A 88 -7.47 20.75 17.96
C TYR A 88 -7.39 19.70 19.08
N ALA A 89 -7.42 20.11 20.35
CA ALA A 89 -7.16 19.23 21.50
C ALA A 89 -8.03 17.97 21.54
N VAL A 90 -9.30 18.05 21.15
CA VAL A 90 -10.19 16.88 21.08
C VAL A 90 -9.61 15.83 20.13
N PHE A 91 -9.19 16.23 18.94
CA PHE A 91 -8.68 15.34 17.91
C PHE A 91 -7.22 14.94 18.19
N ALA A 92 -6.40 15.88 18.64
CA ALA A 92 -4.96 15.70 18.85
C ALA A 92 -4.60 15.02 20.18
N ILE A 93 -5.49 14.99 21.17
CA ILE A 93 -5.21 14.40 22.49
C ILE A 93 -6.20 13.27 22.77
N TRP A 94 -7.48 13.60 22.89
CA TRP A 94 -8.46 12.62 23.36
C TRP A 94 -8.72 11.49 22.37
N ILE A 95 -8.89 11.81 21.08
CA ILE A 95 -9.05 10.78 20.06
C ILE A 95 -7.75 9.99 19.89
N THR A 96 -6.58 10.62 19.97
CA THR A 96 -5.29 9.91 19.93
C THR A 96 -5.18 8.90 21.06
N LEU A 97 -5.49 9.28 22.30
CA LEU A 97 -5.46 8.37 23.45
C LEU A 97 -6.45 7.22 23.28
N ALA A 98 -7.67 7.51 22.80
CA ALA A 98 -8.66 6.48 22.52
C ALA A 98 -8.18 5.50 21.45
N LEU A 99 -7.57 5.99 20.36
CA LEU A 99 -7.03 5.15 19.29
C LEU A 99 -5.82 4.32 19.74
N ILE A 100 -4.97 4.86 20.63
CA ILE A 100 -3.88 4.07 21.24
C ILE A 100 -4.47 2.94 22.10
N ALA A 101 -5.49 3.21 22.90
CA ALA A 101 -6.17 2.16 23.65
C ALA A 101 -6.81 1.10 22.75
N CYS A 102 -7.44 1.54 21.64
CA CYS A 102 -7.98 0.63 20.62
C CYS A 102 -6.89 -0.19 19.94
N PHE A 103 -5.73 0.40 19.64
CA PHE A 103 -4.58 -0.32 19.11
C PHE A 103 -4.15 -1.46 20.04
N VAL A 104 -3.93 -1.14 21.32
CA VAL A 104 -3.54 -2.15 22.31
C VAL A 104 -4.61 -3.23 22.42
N ALA A 105 -5.89 -2.87 22.53
CA ALA A 105 -6.99 -3.83 22.61
C ALA A 105 -7.08 -4.74 21.36
N SER A 106 -6.75 -4.21 20.19
CA SER A 106 -6.73 -4.98 18.93
C SER A 106 -5.68 -6.09 18.93
N LEU A 107 -4.57 -5.93 19.65
CA LEU A 107 -3.56 -6.98 19.80
C LEU A 107 -4.02 -8.20 20.61
N TYR A 108 -5.20 -8.09 21.24
CA TYR A 108 -5.86 -9.18 21.99
C TYR A 108 -7.17 -9.63 21.35
N SER A 109 -7.62 -8.98 20.27
CA SER A 109 -8.93 -9.27 19.66
C SER A 109 -8.86 -9.22 18.13
N VAL A 110 -8.94 -10.38 17.48
CA VAL A 110 -9.06 -10.48 16.01
C VAL A 110 -10.23 -9.64 15.51
N ARG A 111 -11.39 -9.70 16.17
CA ARG A 111 -12.60 -8.96 15.77
C ARG A 111 -12.37 -7.45 15.76
N LEU A 112 -11.70 -6.93 16.77
CA LEU A 112 -11.45 -5.49 16.89
C LEU A 112 -10.43 -5.03 15.85
N GLY A 113 -9.34 -5.76 15.66
CA GLY A 113 -8.35 -5.45 14.61
C GLY A 113 -8.95 -5.52 13.21
N SER A 114 -9.76 -6.55 12.93
CA SER A 114 -10.52 -6.69 11.68
C SER A 114 -11.49 -5.53 11.45
N ALA A 115 -12.16 -5.06 12.51
CA ALA A 115 -13.03 -3.89 12.41
C ALA A 115 -12.26 -2.62 12.04
N PHE A 116 -11.09 -2.36 12.64
CA PHE A 116 -10.26 -1.21 12.27
C PHE A 116 -9.71 -1.31 10.86
N LEU A 117 -9.27 -2.48 10.44
CA LEU A 117 -8.86 -2.73 9.05
C LEU A 117 -10.02 -2.43 8.08
N THR A 118 -11.22 -2.92 8.39
CA THR A 118 -12.41 -2.72 7.57
C THR A 118 -12.79 -1.24 7.48
N ILE A 119 -12.84 -0.54 8.61
CA ILE A 119 -13.13 0.91 8.67
C ILE A 119 -12.11 1.67 7.83
N TYR A 120 -10.81 1.36 7.98
CA TYR A 120 -9.75 1.99 7.19
C TYR A 120 -9.98 1.81 5.70
N VAL A 121 -10.23 0.58 5.23
CA VAL A 121 -10.39 0.28 3.80
C VAL A 121 -11.61 1.01 3.21
N TYR A 122 -12.76 1.02 3.91
CA TYR A 122 -13.96 1.72 3.43
C TYR A 122 -13.87 3.24 3.55
N TRP A 123 -13.15 3.77 4.54
CA TRP A 123 -13.01 5.21 4.73
C TRP A 123 -11.99 5.84 3.78
N SER A 124 -10.96 5.11 3.36
CA SER A 124 -9.90 5.63 2.47
C SER A 124 -10.45 6.26 1.18
N PRO A 125 -11.34 5.62 0.40
CA PRO A 125 -11.90 6.23 -0.79
C PRO A 125 -12.72 7.50 -0.50
N TRP A 126 -13.41 7.54 0.65
CA TRP A 126 -14.11 8.76 1.11
C TRP A 126 -13.13 9.90 1.38
N HIS A 127 -12.04 9.62 2.08
CA HIS A 127 -11.00 10.60 2.37
C HIS A 127 -10.38 11.15 1.08
N PHE A 128 -10.05 10.29 0.12
CA PHE A 128 -9.51 10.68 -1.19
C PHE A 128 -10.51 11.54 -1.98
N ALA A 129 -11.79 11.17 -1.97
CA ALA A 129 -12.84 11.93 -2.62
C ALA A 129 -12.98 13.34 -2.00
N GLY A 130 -12.95 13.42 -0.66
CA GLY A 130 -13.02 14.68 0.07
C GLY A 130 -11.84 15.60 -0.22
N GLN A 131 -10.61 15.07 -0.27
CA GLN A 131 -9.40 15.82 -0.63
C GLN A 131 -9.50 16.35 -2.06
N ASN A 132 -9.82 15.51 -3.04
CA ASN A 132 -9.94 15.92 -4.44
C ASN A 132 -10.99 16.99 -4.63
N PHE A 133 -12.16 16.88 -3.99
CA PHE A 133 -13.18 17.93 -4.00
C PHE A 133 -12.66 19.23 -3.38
N GLY A 134 -11.96 19.15 -2.25
CA GLY A 134 -11.36 20.32 -1.59
C GLY A 134 -10.34 21.04 -2.47
N VAL A 135 -9.44 20.29 -3.12
CA VAL A 135 -8.44 20.84 -4.06
C VAL A 135 -9.11 21.43 -5.31
N ALA A 136 -10.13 20.78 -5.86
CA ALA A 136 -10.91 21.33 -6.98
C ALA A 136 -11.56 22.67 -6.62
N MET A 137 -12.22 22.74 -5.45
CA MET A 137 -12.86 23.97 -4.96
C MET A 137 -11.84 25.08 -4.66
N MET A 138 -10.67 24.72 -4.11
CA MET A 138 -9.56 25.65 -3.90
C MET A 138 -9.05 26.22 -5.23
N SER A 139 -8.82 25.37 -6.21
CA SER A 139 -8.36 25.79 -7.55
C SER A 139 -9.34 26.75 -8.22
N LEU A 140 -10.65 26.44 -8.19
CA LEU A 140 -11.69 27.31 -8.75
C LEU A 140 -11.72 28.67 -8.05
N ARG A 141 -11.63 28.70 -6.71
CA ARG A 141 -11.61 29.96 -5.94
C ARG A 141 -10.36 30.79 -6.22
N ARG A 142 -9.17 30.18 -6.29
CA ARG A 142 -7.92 30.89 -6.62
C ARG A 142 -7.96 31.53 -8.00
N LYS A 143 -8.62 30.87 -8.94
CA LYS A 143 -8.77 31.34 -10.33
C LYS A 143 -10.02 32.19 -10.53
N GLU A 144 -10.67 32.59 -9.42
CA GLU A 144 -11.84 33.45 -9.42
C GLU A 144 -12.98 32.96 -10.35
N VAL A 145 -13.07 31.61 -10.50
CA VAL A 145 -14.12 31.00 -11.30
C VAL A 145 -15.43 31.00 -10.51
N PRO A 146 -16.48 31.69 -11.00
CA PRO A 146 -17.78 31.67 -10.35
C PRO A 146 -18.40 30.27 -10.50
N ILE A 147 -18.71 29.61 -9.38
CA ILE A 147 -19.44 28.35 -9.37
C ILE A 147 -20.81 28.56 -8.75
N ASP A 148 -21.86 28.26 -9.50
CA ASP A 148 -23.23 28.33 -9.02
C ASP A 148 -23.57 27.14 -8.11
N PRO A 149 -24.64 27.21 -7.30
CA PRO A 149 -25.01 26.12 -6.39
C PRO A 149 -25.23 24.78 -7.07
N VAL A 150 -25.74 24.76 -8.31
CA VAL A 150 -25.97 23.52 -9.08
C VAL A 150 -24.64 22.92 -9.52
N GLY A 151 -23.73 23.70 -10.09
CA GLY A 151 -22.39 23.26 -10.48
C GLY A 151 -21.61 22.70 -9.31
N ARG A 152 -21.69 23.33 -8.12
CA ARG A 152 -21.07 22.84 -6.89
C ARG A 152 -21.68 21.51 -6.44
N ARG A 153 -23.01 21.34 -6.51
CA ARG A 153 -23.68 20.07 -6.15
C ARG A 153 -23.31 18.95 -7.13
N LEU A 154 -23.25 19.24 -8.43
CA LEU A 154 -22.82 18.28 -9.45
C LEU A 154 -21.37 17.85 -9.22
N LEU A 155 -20.47 18.79 -8.97
CA LEU A 155 -19.07 18.49 -8.68
C LEU A 155 -18.94 17.64 -7.41
N TYR A 156 -19.62 18.02 -6.33
CA TYR A 156 -19.62 17.22 -5.09
C TYR A 156 -20.23 15.83 -5.29
N GLY A 157 -21.36 15.75 -6.03
CA GLY A 157 -22.03 14.50 -6.36
C GLY A 157 -21.15 13.56 -7.18
N ALA A 158 -20.36 14.10 -8.13
CA ALA A 158 -19.41 13.30 -8.89
C ALA A 158 -18.36 12.63 -7.97
N PHE A 159 -17.75 13.37 -7.05
CA PHE A 159 -16.80 12.80 -6.11
C PHE A 159 -17.46 11.78 -5.16
N LEU A 160 -18.68 12.05 -4.71
CA LEU A 160 -19.42 11.14 -3.82
C LEU A 160 -19.86 9.85 -4.52
N LEU A 161 -20.34 9.94 -5.77
CA LEU A 161 -20.74 8.77 -6.54
C LEU A 161 -19.54 7.88 -6.88
N GLY A 162 -18.37 8.47 -7.18
CA GLY A 162 -17.12 7.72 -7.36
C GLY A 162 -16.81 6.87 -6.12
N TYR A 163 -16.90 7.46 -4.93
CA TYR A 163 -16.78 6.72 -3.67
C TYR A 163 -17.80 5.57 -3.56
N SER A 164 -19.08 5.86 -3.85
CA SER A 164 -20.13 4.83 -3.75
C SER A 164 -19.90 3.66 -4.70
N LEU A 165 -19.42 3.92 -5.92
CA LEU A 165 -19.06 2.88 -6.88
C LEU A 165 -17.90 2.02 -6.36
N SER A 166 -16.89 2.62 -5.71
CA SER A 166 -15.77 1.87 -5.12
C SER A 166 -16.23 0.96 -3.98
N VAL A 167 -17.15 1.42 -3.12
CA VAL A 167 -17.73 0.60 -2.04
C VAL A 167 -18.50 -0.60 -2.60
N LEU A 168 -19.30 -0.39 -3.65
CA LEU A 168 -20.01 -1.49 -4.31
C LEU A 168 -19.06 -2.48 -4.99
N ALA A 169 -17.99 -2.00 -5.63
CA ALA A 169 -16.95 -2.84 -6.22
C ALA A 169 -16.24 -3.68 -5.15
N LEU A 170 -15.84 -3.08 -4.02
CA LEU A 170 -15.25 -3.79 -2.88
C LEU A 170 -16.20 -4.85 -2.30
N SER A 171 -17.50 -4.60 -2.29
CA SER A 171 -18.50 -5.55 -1.80
C SER A 171 -18.64 -6.80 -2.69
N ARG A 172 -18.24 -6.74 -3.96
CA ARG A 172 -18.24 -7.85 -4.92
C ARG A 172 -16.96 -8.69 -4.86
N LEU A 173 -15.88 -8.15 -4.34
CA LEU A 173 -14.64 -8.90 -4.20
C LEU A 173 -14.87 -10.10 -3.27
N GLY A 174 -14.53 -11.28 -3.76
CA GLY A 174 -14.71 -12.54 -3.04
C GLY A 174 -13.98 -12.60 -1.69
N SER A 175 -14.11 -13.73 -0.97
CA SER A 175 -13.46 -13.98 0.33
C SER A 175 -11.93 -13.94 0.28
N SER A 176 -11.36 -13.81 -0.91
CA SER A 176 -9.92 -13.76 -1.14
C SER A 176 -9.21 -12.48 -0.66
N TYR A 177 -9.96 -11.48 -0.19
CA TYR A 177 -9.36 -10.29 0.43
C TYR A 177 -9.17 -10.50 1.94
N GLN A 178 -8.40 -11.51 2.28
CA GLN A 178 -7.83 -11.63 3.62
C GLN A 178 -6.57 -10.78 3.65
N ALA A 179 -6.45 -9.92 4.64
CA ALA A 179 -5.16 -9.28 4.92
C ALA A 179 -4.23 -10.38 5.46
N VAL A 180 -3.55 -11.06 4.54
CA VAL A 180 -2.68 -12.18 4.86
C VAL A 180 -1.38 -11.63 5.44
N VAL A 181 -1.42 -11.35 6.72
CA VAL A 181 -0.23 -11.43 7.55
C VAL A 181 -0.49 -12.61 8.49
N GLY A 182 -0.06 -13.79 8.06
CA GLY A 182 -0.26 -15.01 8.82
C GLY A 182 0.46 -14.92 10.17
N THR A 183 -0.28 -15.17 11.25
CA THR A 183 0.33 -15.61 12.49
C THR A 183 0.55 -17.12 12.38
N GLY A 184 1.62 -17.63 12.94
CA GLY A 184 1.89 -19.08 12.93
C GLY A 184 0.79 -19.93 13.60
N ASP A 185 -0.20 -19.31 14.25
CA ASP A 185 -1.36 -19.93 14.88
C ASP A 185 -2.67 -19.80 14.04
N GLY A 186 -2.57 -19.31 12.80
CA GLY A 186 -3.70 -19.19 11.88
C GLY A 186 -4.67 -18.05 12.17
N ARG A 187 -4.42 -17.21 13.20
CA ARG A 187 -5.25 -16.04 13.49
C ARG A 187 -4.81 -14.85 12.64
N VAL A 188 -5.69 -14.35 11.79
CA VAL A 188 -5.45 -13.20 10.90
C VAL A 188 -6.56 -12.16 11.06
N TYR A 189 -6.24 -10.88 10.83
CA TYR A 189 -7.28 -9.87 10.67
C TYR A 189 -7.95 -10.04 9.31
N GLU A 190 -9.27 -9.98 9.32
CA GLU A 190 -10.11 -10.17 8.14
C GLU A 190 -10.76 -8.85 7.75
N PHE A 191 -10.94 -8.67 6.46
CA PHE A 191 -11.78 -7.60 5.94
C PHE A 191 -13.25 -8.02 6.00
N TYR A 192 -14.06 -7.29 6.76
CA TYR A 192 -15.49 -7.54 6.85
C TYR A 192 -16.23 -6.91 5.68
N ARG A 193 -16.93 -7.71 4.92
CA ARG A 193 -17.80 -7.24 3.86
C ARG A 193 -19.06 -6.61 4.44
N LEU A 194 -19.63 -5.65 3.70
CA LEU A 194 -20.90 -5.01 4.08
C LEU A 194 -22.11 -5.94 3.97
N GLY A 195 -21.94 -7.19 3.52
CA GLY A 195 -23.03 -8.16 3.36
C GLY A 195 -24.03 -7.79 2.24
N ILE A 196 -23.64 -6.89 1.33
CA ILE A 196 -24.49 -6.56 0.17
C ILE A 196 -24.51 -7.77 -0.77
N PRO A 197 -25.69 -8.36 -1.06
CA PRO A 197 -25.78 -9.46 -2.00
C PRO A 197 -25.22 -9.08 -3.38
N GLU A 198 -24.51 -9.99 -4.01
CA GLU A 198 -23.80 -9.72 -5.28
C GLU A 198 -24.76 -9.22 -6.39
N GLY A 199 -25.95 -9.80 -6.50
CA GLY A 199 -26.97 -9.35 -7.45
C GLY A 199 -27.42 -7.91 -7.20
N VAL A 200 -27.56 -7.51 -5.91
CA VAL A 200 -27.91 -6.13 -5.53
C VAL A 200 -26.76 -5.18 -5.86
N ALA A 201 -25.51 -5.53 -5.48
CA ALA A 201 -24.35 -4.72 -5.79
C ALA A 201 -24.18 -4.53 -7.30
N THR A 202 -24.35 -5.59 -8.08
CA THR A 202 -24.27 -5.55 -9.55
C THR A 202 -25.37 -4.66 -10.14
N THR A 203 -26.61 -4.80 -9.69
CA THR A 203 -27.74 -3.96 -10.15
C THR A 203 -27.48 -2.50 -9.84
N LEU A 204 -27.03 -2.19 -8.62
CA LEU A 204 -26.69 -0.81 -8.23
C LEU A 204 -25.53 -0.25 -9.06
N LEU A 205 -24.52 -1.04 -9.39
CA LEU A 205 -23.43 -0.59 -10.28
C LEU A 205 -23.94 -0.25 -11.68
N TRP A 206 -24.84 -1.07 -12.26
CA TRP A 206 -25.46 -0.80 -13.56
C TRP A 206 -26.29 0.48 -13.57
N ILE A 207 -26.91 0.86 -12.45
CA ILE A 207 -27.68 2.10 -12.33
C ILE A 207 -26.77 3.29 -12.05
N LEU A 208 -25.85 3.14 -11.10
CA LEU A 208 -25.03 4.27 -10.62
C LEU A 208 -23.90 4.63 -11.58
N ALA A 209 -23.35 3.70 -12.37
CA ALA A 209 -22.27 4.02 -13.30
C ALA A 209 -22.72 4.96 -14.45
N PRO A 210 -23.88 4.74 -15.13
CA PRO A 210 -24.42 5.73 -16.07
C PRO A 210 -24.78 7.06 -15.40
N ALA A 211 -25.40 7.02 -14.21
CA ALA A 211 -25.70 8.24 -13.45
C ALA A 211 -24.43 9.02 -13.10
N TYR A 212 -23.37 8.34 -12.69
CA TYR A 212 -22.07 8.95 -12.45
C TYR A 212 -21.52 9.64 -13.69
N PHE A 213 -21.56 8.97 -14.84
CA PHE A 213 -21.13 9.56 -16.12
C PHE A 213 -21.92 10.83 -16.45
N LEU A 214 -23.25 10.81 -16.29
CA LEU A 214 -24.10 11.99 -16.53
C LEU A 214 -23.78 13.14 -15.58
N VAL A 215 -23.51 12.85 -14.31
CA VAL A 215 -23.12 13.86 -13.32
C VAL A 215 -21.75 14.48 -13.65
N ILE A 216 -20.79 13.67 -14.12
CA ILE A 216 -19.49 14.17 -14.60
C ILE A 216 -19.66 15.10 -15.79
N VAL A 217 -20.41 14.67 -16.81
CA VAL A 217 -20.67 15.49 -18.01
C VAL A 217 -21.39 16.79 -17.63
N GLY A 218 -22.38 16.70 -16.75
CA GLY A 218 -23.10 17.86 -16.21
C GLY A 218 -22.18 18.82 -15.44
N ALA A 219 -21.27 18.29 -14.59
CA ALA A 219 -20.30 19.08 -13.86
C ALA A 219 -19.33 19.80 -14.82
N ILE A 220 -18.75 19.07 -15.77
CA ILE A 220 -17.83 19.63 -16.78
C ILE A 220 -18.56 20.71 -17.61
N GLY A 221 -19.76 20.40 -18.10
CA GLY A 221 -20.57 21.36 -18.89
C GLY A 221 -20.90 22.64 -18.12
N ARG A 222 -21.12 22.51 -16.80
CA ARG A 222 -21.38 23.65 -15.92
C ARG A 222 -20.13 24.50 -15.67
N LEU A 223 -18.99 23.83 -15.39
CA LEU A 223 -17.70 24.49 -15.17
C LEU A 223 -17.16 25.18 -16.42
N SER A 224 -17.47 24.67 -17.62
CA SER A 224 -17.00 25.21 -18.90
C SER A 224 -17.77 26.43 -19.38
N ARG A 225 -18.86 26.81 -18.69
CA ARG A 225 -19.69 27.99 -19.09
C ARG A 225 -19.00 29.31 -18.76
N GLY A 226 -19.35 30.35 -19.49
CA GLY A 226 -18.93 31.70 -19.17
C GLY A 226 -17.50 32.08 -19.56
N GLY A 227 -16.82 31.28 -20.41
CA GLY A 227 -15.48 31.60 -20.92
C GLY A 227 -14.34 31.27 -19.97
N TYR A 228 -14.59 30.53 -18.88
CA TYR A 228 -13.61 30.15 -17.88
C TYR A 228 -12.93 28.79 -18.14
N LEU A 229 -13.05 28.22 -19.33
CA LEU A 229 -12.56 26.84 -19.60
C LEU A 229 -11.11 26.64 -19.19
N ARG A 230 -10.18 27.55 -19.52
CA ARG A 230 -8.76 27.44 -19.13
C ARG A 230 -8.57 27.47 -17.63
N ALA A 231 -9.35 28.23 -16.90
CA ALA A 231 -9.29 28.35 -15.45
C ALA A 231 -9.87 27.11 -14.74
N THR A 232 -10.81 26.42 -15.40
CA THR A 232 -11.45 25.20 -14.86
C THR A 232 -10.72 23.90 -15.17
N VAL A 233 -9.75 23.90 -16.11
CA VAL A 233 -8.94 22.72 -16.46
C VAL A 233 -8.40 21.98 -15.24
N PRO A 234 -7.83 22.60 -14.19
CA PRO A 234 -7.38 21.89 -13.00
C PRO A 234 -8.48 21.07 -12.31
N ALA A 235 -9.65 21.65 -12.13
CA ALA A 235 -10.78 20.97 -11.49
C ALA A 235 -11.33 19.84 -12.38
N ILE A 236 -11.35 20.02 -13.70
CA ILE A 236 -11.74 18.98 -14.66
C ILE A 236 -10.71 17.83 -14.66
N THR A 237 -9.41 18.14 -14.65
CA THR A 237 -8.34 17.12 -14.56
C THR A 237 -8.49 16.29 -13.31
N LEU A 238 -8.74 16.92 -12.14
CA LEU A 238 -9.00 16.22 -10.89
C LEU A 238 -10.22 15.31 -10.98
N LEU A 239 -11.30 15.77 -11.61
CA LEU A 239 -12.51 14.98 -11.77
C LEU A 239 -12.28 13.76 -12.65
N ILE A 240 -11.53 13.90 -13.74
CA ILE A 240 -11.14 12.79 -14.62
C ILE A 240 -10.20 11.83 -13.87
N THR A 241 -9.17 12.33 -13.21
CA THR A 241 -8.25 11.53 -12.39
C THR A 241 -8.99 10.73 -11.33
N HIS A 242 -9.91 11.37 -10.62
CA HIS A 242 -10.75 10.73 -9.62
C HIS A 242 -11.61 9.61 -10.21
N SER A 243 -12.16 9.81 -11.38
CA SER A 243 -12.94 8.79 -12.09
C SER A 243 -12.10 7.56 -12.40
N PHE A 244 -10.86 7.73 -12.85
CA PHE A 244 -9.95 6.63 -13.11
C PHE A 244 -9.44 5.95 -11.83
N TRP A 245 -9.29 6.65 -10.70
CA TRP A 245 -8.91 6.04 -9.43
C TRP A 245 -9.87 4.95 -8.99
N TYR A 246 -11.15 5.10 -9.28
CA TYR A 246 -12.18 4.14 -8.89
C TYR A 246 -12.56 3.15 -10.00
N ALA A 247 -12.54 3.59 -11.26
CA ALA A 247 -12.90 2.73 -12.38
C ALA A 247 -11.78 1.73 -12.71
N LEU A 248 -10.52 2.16 -12.74
CA LEU A 248 -9.40 1.34 -13.18
C LEU A 248 -9.19 0.09 -12.29
N PRO A 249 -9.12 0.21 -10.96
CA PRO A 249 -9.02 -0.96 -10.08
C PRO A 249 -10.23 -1.90 -10.19
N ALA A 250 -11.43 -1.38 -10.44
CA ALA A 250 -12.64 -2.18 -10.57
C ALA A 250 -12.69 -2.98 -11.88
N VAL A 251 -12.07 -2.47 -12.95
CA VAL A 251 -12.04 -3.10 -14.29
C VAL A 251 -10.86 -4.05 -14.45
N LEU A 252 -9.71 -3.71 -13.86
CA LEU A 252 -8.43 -4.40 -14.05
C LEU A 252 -8.04 -5.31 -12.87
N THR A 253 -9.01 -5.73 -12.05
CA THR A 253 -8.74 -6.58 -10.87
C THR A 253 -8.05 -7.90 -11.19
N GLU A 254 -8.26 -8.45 -12.38
CA GLU A 254 -7.59 -9.67 -12.83
C GLU A 254 -6.15 -9.42 -13.32
N GLN A 255 -5.90 -8.26 -13.91
CA GLN A 255 -4.62 -7.89 -14.49
C GLN A 255 -3.70 -7.15 -13.51
N ILE A 256 -4.29 -6.34 -12.62
CA ILE A 256 -3.55 -5.58 -11.60
C ILE A 256 -4.09 -5.98 -10.23
N PRO A 257 -3.31 -6.72 -9.41
CA PRO A 257 -3.72 -7.04 -8.06
C PRO A 257 -4.17 -5.78 -7.32
N LEU A 258 -5.28 -5.87 -6.61
CA LEU A 258 -5.90 -4.74 -5.91
C LEU A 258 -4.93 -4.03 -4.94
N LEU A 259 -3.97 -4.79 -4.38
CA LEU A 259 -2.90 -4.25 -3.54
C LEU A 259 -2.07 -3.21 -4.30
N TYR A 260 -1.65 -3.49 -5.55
CA TYR A 260 -0.84 -2.56 -6.34
C TYR A 260 -1.65 -1.36 -6.82
N ALA A 261 -2.91 -1.58 -7.21
CA ALA A 261 -3.81 -0.48 -7.55
C ALA A 261 -4.01 0.46 -6.35
N GLY A 262 -4.20 -0.10 -5.15
CA GLY A 262 -4.30 0.65 -3.89
C GLY A 262 -3.02 1.41 -3.56
N VAL A 263 -1.85 0.79 -3.71
CA VAL A 263 -0.55 1.44 -3.49
C VAL A 263 -0.34 2.59 -4.47
N TRP A 264 -0.67 2.41 -5.76
CA TRP A 264 -0.50 3.44 -6.77
C TRP A 264 -1.43 4.65 -6.54
N VAL A 265 -2.72 4.42 -6.28
CA VAL A 265 -3.66 5.49 -5.93
C VAL A 265 -3.22 6.21 -4.65
N SER A 266 -2.81 5.45 -3.61
CA SER A 266 -2.32 6.01 -2.35
C SER A 266 -1.05 6.83 -2.53
N ALA A 267 -0.12 6.41 -3.40
CA ALA A 267 1.09 7.16 -3.68
C ALA A 267 0.78 8.52 -4.32
N ILE A 268 -0.10 8.55 -5.34
CA ILE A 268 -0.47 9.80 -6.01
C ILE A 268 -1.26 10.72 -5.07
N HIS A 269 -2.18 10.17 -4.27
CA HIS A 269 -2.87 10.91 -3.22
C HIS A 269 -1.89 11.54 -2.22
N SER A 270 -0.88 10.79 -1.80
CA SER A 270 0.15 11.24 -0.87
C SER A 270 1.02 12.35 -1.46
N LEU A 271 1.39 12.24 -2.74
CA LEU A 271 2.12 13.30 -3.45
C LEU A 271 1.28 14.58 -3.54
N GLN A 272 -0.01 14.47 -3.82
CA GLN A 272 -0.94 15.61 -3.82
C GLN A 272 -1.01 16.27 -2.43
N TYR A 273 -1.07 15.47 -1.39
CA TYR A 273 -1.08 15.96 -0.01
C TYR A 273 0.23 16.69 0.35
N LEU A 274 1.37 16.11 0.01
CA LEU A 274 2.68 16.73 0.22
C LEU A 274 2.84 18.02 -0.58
N TRP A 275 2.28 18.08 -1.78
CA TRP A 275 2.26 19.30 -2.59
C TRP A 275 1.53 20.44 -1.88
N ILE A 276 0.32 20.21 -1.37
CA ILE A 276 -0.45 21.27 -0.70
C ILE A 276 0.11 21.64 0.67
N THR A 277 0.59 20.65 1.45
CA THR A 277 1.13 20.88 2.79
C THR A 277 2.48 21.56 2.75
N SER A 278 3.34 21.27 1.77
CA SER A 278 4.62 21.97 1.58
C SER A 278 4.42 23.43 1.19
N TYR A 279 3.43 23.72 0.34
CA TYR A 279 3.04 25.09 0.04
C TYR A 279 2.53 25.81 1.29
N TYR A 280 1.65 25.18 2.05
CA TYR A 280 1.12 25.74 3.29
C TYR A 280 2.24 26.06 4.29
N ALA A 281 3.16 25.12 4.53
CA ALA A 281 4.29 25.31 5.41
C ALA A 281 5.23 26.42 4.95
N LYS A 282 5.44 26.56 3.62
CA LYS A 282 6.19 27.68 3.06
C LYS A 282 5.52 29.03 3.34
N GLN A 283 4.20 29.11 3.17
CA GLN A 283 3.45 30.36 3.35
C GLN A 283 3.29 30.77 4.83
N THR A 284 3.14 29.80 5.73
CA THR A 284 2.88 30.09 7.15
C THR A 284 4.13 30.14 8.01
N ASP A 285 5.17 29.39 7.65
CA ASP A 285 6.34 29.16 8.49
C ASP A 285 7.65 29.51 7.78
N GLY A 286 7.62 29.99 6.55
CA GLY A 286 8.82 30.23 5.74
C GLY A 286 9.64 28.96 5.49
N ALA A 287 9.03 27.78 5.59
CA ALA A 287 9.75 26.51 5.53
C ALA A 287 10.39 26.28 4.16
N ARG A 288 11.65 25.79 4.16
CA ARG A 288 12.29 25.28 2.94
C ARG A 288 11.68 23.92 2.60
N ILE A 289 11.17 23.75 1.38
CA ILE A 289 10.43 22.55 0.95
C ILE A 289 11.24 21.25 1.17
N PRO A 290 12.53 21.13 0.78
CA PRO A 290 13.29 19.90 1.02
C PRO A 290 13.40 19.55 2.51
N THR A 291 13.64 20.56 3.35
CA THR A 291 13.73 20.36 4.81
C THR A 291 12.37 19.93 5.40
N PHE A 292 11.27 20.51 4.91
CA PHE A 292 9.92 20.11 5.32
C PHE A 292 9.62 18.66 4.92
N ILE A 293 9.90 18.27 3.68
CA ILE A 293 9.70 16.89 3.21
C ILE A 293 10.55 15.89 4.01
N LEU A 294 11.82 16.22 4.30
CA LEU A 294 12.66 15.39 5.15
C LEU A 294 12.08 15.21 6.55
N LYS A 295 11.60 16.30 7.19
CA LYS A 295 10.91 16.19 8.48
C LYS A 295 9.67 15.31 8.39
N CYS A 296 8.87 15.46 7.35
CA CYS A 296 7.69 14.63 7.09
C CYS A 296 8.07 13.16 6.97
N LEU A 297 9.11 12.85 6.22
CA LEU A 297 9.63 11.50 6.06
C LEU A 297 10.06 10.89 7.40
N LEU A 298 10.87 11.62 8.18
CA LEU A 298 11.37 11.12 9.46
C LEU A 298 10.25 10.92 10.49
N VAL A 299 9.35 11.89 10.63
CA VAL A 299 8.23 11.80 11.58
C VAL A 299 7.24 10.71 11.14
N GLY A 300 6.92 10.66 9.86
CA GLY A 300 6.02 9.64 9.31
C GLY A 300 6.59 8.23 9.51
N SER A 301 7.87 8.02 9.22
CA SER A 301 8.56 6.73 9.40
C SER A 301 8.59 6.32 10.87
N ALA A 302 8.91 7.26 11.79
CA ALA A 302 8.89 6.98 13.22
C ALA A 302 7.52 6.48 13.69
N ILE A 303 6.47 7.18 13.32
CA ILE A 303 5.10 6.88 13.80
C ILE A 303 4.58 5.56 13.19
N ASN A 304 4.87 5.29 11.92
CA ASN A 304 4.40 4.07 11.25
C ASN A 304 5.15 2.81 11.69
N VAL A 305 6.46 2.91 11.93
CA VAL A 305 7.30 1.74 12.24
C VAL A 305 7.34 1.45 13.74
N LEU A 306 7.28 2.50 14.59
CA LEU A 306 7.44 2.35 16.04
C LEU A 306 6.46 1.35 16.67
N PRO A 307 5.14 1.32 16.35
CA PRO A 307 4.24 0.34 16.95
C PRO A 307 4.60 -1.11 16.60
N ALA A 308 4.94 -1.37 15.33
CA ALA A 308 5.36 -2.71 14.89
C ALA A 308 6.68 -3.12 15.55
N LEU A 309 7.64 -2.19 15.64
CA LEU A 309 8.92 -2.45 16.29
C LEU A 309 8.77 -2.72 17.80
N LEU A 310 7.94 -1.97 18.50
CA LEU A 310 7.69 -2.18 19.94
C LEU A 310 7.11 -3.57 20.22
N PHE A 311 6.24 -4.07 19.33
CA PHE A 311 5.63 -5.39 19.44
C PHE A 311 6.35 -6.46 18.62
N ALA A 312 7.61 -6.22 18.23
CA ALA A 312 8.46 -7.24 17.63
C ALA A 312 8.64 -8.43 18.59
N PRO A 313 8.83 -9.66 18.07
CA PRO A 313 8.96 -10.88 18.87
C PRO A 313 10.05 -10.81 19.94
N GLY A 314 11.15 -10.14 19.66
CA GLY A 314 12.26 -9.94 20.60
C GLY A 314 12.07 -8.84 21.64
N LEU A 315 10.95 -8.08 21.57
CA LEU A 315 10.66 -6.97 22.49
C LEU A 315 9.36 -7.25 23.27
N LEU A 316 8.31 -6.45 23.03
CA LEU A 316 7.01 -6.61 23.71
C LEU A 316 6.10 -7.65 23.04
N GLY A 317 6.53 -8.25 21.92
CA GLY A 317 5.74 -9.24 21.19
C GLY A 317 5.19 -10.38 22.06
N PRO A 318 5.98 -10.99 22.94
CA PRO A 318 5.49 -12.07 23.81
C PRO A 318 4.33 -11.68 24.74
N LEU A 319 4.12 -10.39 24.95
CA LEU A 319 3.04 -9.88 25.82
C LEU A 319 1.67 -9.83 25.12
N ALA A 320 1.62 -9.94 23.79
CA ALA A 320 0.37 -9.78 23.05
C ALA A 320 0.14 -10.95 22.06
N PRO A 321 -1.01 -11.63 22.09
CA PRO A 321 -1.29 -12.78 21.24
C PRO A 321 -1.23 -12.49 19.74
N LEU A 322 -1.51 -11.24 19.33
CA LEU A 322 -1.55 -10.82 17.93
C LEU A 322 -0.42 -9.81 17.61
N ALA A 323 0.70 -9.88 18.34
CA ALA A 323 1.82 -8.95 18.19
C ALA A 323 2.38 -8.89 16.76
N LEU A 324 2.45 -10.02 16.04
CA LEU A 324 2.91 -10.08 14.64
C LEU A 324 2.03 -9.26 13.69
N GLN A 325 0.79 -8.98 14.07
CA GLN A 325 -0.14 -8.15 13.31
C GLN A 325 -0.14 -6.67 13.73
N ALA A 326 0.74 -6.28 14.67
CA ALA A 326 0.84 -4.90 15.17
C ALA A 326 1.04 -3.89 14.04
N GLY A 327 1.81 -4.23 13.00
CA GLY A 327 2.02 -3.39 11.81
C GLY A 327 0.72 -3.10 11.06
N VAL A 328 -0.09 -4.12 10.80
CA VAL A 328 -1.35 -3.99 10.05
C VAL A 328 -2.37 -3.14 10.81
N VAL A 329 -2.58 -3.43 12.09
CA VAL A 329 -3.56 -2.68 12.89
C VAL A 329 -3.10 -1.27 13.21
N SER A 330 -1.80 -1.05 13.47
CA SER A 330 -1.27 0.29 13.65
C SER A 330 -1.42 1.13 12.39
N PHE A 331 -1.09 0.58 11.22
CA PHE A 331 -1.28 1.27 9.95
C PHE A 331 -2.75 1.64 9.72
N SER A 332 -3.69 0.74 9.99
CA SER A 332 -5.12 1.01 9.87
C SER A 332 -5.58 2.15 10.81
N ILE A 333 -5.17 2.09 12.07
CA ILE A 333 -5.53 3.10 13.09
C ILE A 333 -4.86 4.45 12.80
N LEU A 334 -3.61 4.46 12.35
CA LEU A 334 -2.92 5.69 11.96
C LEU A 334 -3.60 6.38 10.77
N ASN A 335 -4.08 5.61 9.79
CA ASN A 335 -4.86 6.14 8.68
C ASN A 335 -6.18 6.76 9.16
N ILE A 336 -6.93 6.05 10.00
CA ILE A 336 -8.17 6.56 10.59
C ILE A 336 -7.90 7.87 11.35
N HIS A 337 -6.84 7.91 12.15
CA HIS A 337 -6.44 9.11 12.87
C HIS A 337 -6.09 10.26 11.92
N HIS A 338 -5.32 9.98 10.87
CA HIS A 338 -4.98 10.94 9.83
C HIS A 338 -6.25 11.50 9.16
N PHE A 339 -7.22 10.67 8.79
CA PHE A 339 -8.48 11.12 8.19
C PHE A 339 -9.28 12.05 9.12
N ILE A 340 -9.31 11.73 10.42
CA ILE A 340 -9.96 12.56 11.44
C ILE A 340 -9.25 13.91 11.57
N LEU A 341 -7.93 13.92 11.66
CA LEU A 341 -7.13 15.13 11.78
C LEU A 341 -7.29 16.02 10.53
N ASP A 342 -7.20 15.45 9.34
CA ASP A 342 -7.35 16.20 8.10
C ASP A 342 -8.75 16.82 7.97
N GLY A 343 -9.79 16.07 8.33
CA GLY A 343 -11.15 16.59 8.40
C GLY A 343 -11.31 17.75 9.39
N ALA A 344 -10.46 17.84 10.41
CA ALA A 344 -10.45 18.91 11.38
C ALA A 344 -9.66 20.15 10.91
N VAL A 345 -8.48 19.95 10.29
CA VAL A 345 -7.51 21.04 10.06
C VAL A 345 -7.60 21.70 8.68
N TRP A 346 -8.10 20.99 7.65
CA TRP A 346 -8.15 21.50 6.26
C TRP A 346 -9.51 22.11 5.87
N LYS A 347 -10.03 23.02 6.67
CA LYS A 347 -11.29 23.71 6.36
C LYS A 347 -11.03 25.05 5.69
N LEU A 348 -11.39 25.21 4.41
CA LEU A 348 -11.29 26.49 3.68
C LEU A 348 -12.16 27.63 4.27
N ARG A 349 -13.01 27.34 5.24
CA ARG A 349 -13.71 28.34 6.05
C ARG A 349 -12.87 28.86 7.22
N ASP A 350 -11.76 28.17 7.57
CA ASP A 350 -10.80 28.63 8.54
C ASP A 350 -9.98 29.78 7.93
N GLY A 351 -10.00 30.95 8.54
CA GLY A 351 -9.37 32.16 8.00
C GLY A 351 -7.87 32.00 7.76
N ARG A 352 -7.14 31.23 8.57
CA ARG A 352 -5.71 30.97 8.40
C ARG A 352 -5.43 30.06 7.19
N VAL A 353 -6.22 28.99 7.05
CA VAL A 353 -6.12 28.07 5.93
C VAL A 353 -6.51 28.79 4.63
N ALA A 354 -7.59 29.55 4.66
CA ALA A 354 -8.06 30.33 3.51
C ALA A 354 -7.00 31.36 3.08
N ARG A 355 -6.41 32.13 4.00
CA ARG A 355 -5.35 33.10 3.69
C ARG A 355 -4.15 32.43 3.03
N ALA A 356 -3.64 31.37 3.62
CA ALA A 356 -2.47 30.68 3.10
C ALA A 356 -2.72 30.06 1.72
N LEU A 357 -3.88 29.43 1.52
CA LEU A 357 -4.17 28.67 0.29
C LEU A 357 -4.85 29.51 -0.80
N LEU A 358 -5.61 30.56 -0.44
CA LEU A 358 -6.34 31.40 -1.43
C LEU A 358 -5.66 32.75 -1.69
N GLY A 359 -4.64 33.13 -0.90
CA GLY A 359 -3.93 34.39 -1.07
C GLY A 359 -4.77 35.62 -0.70
N THR A 360 -5.78 35.48 0.15
CA THR A 360 -6.63 36.62 0.58
C THR A 360 -5.88 37.43 1.64
N ASN A 361 -5.63 38.73 1.37
CA ASN A 361 -5.05 39.67 2.31
C ASN A 361 -6.03 39.95 3.46
N GLY A 362 -5.78 39.42 4.62
CA GLY A 362 -6.50 39.70 5.85
C GLY A 362 -5.50 40.03 6.96
N ASP A 363 -5.58 41.25 7.43
CA ASP A 363 -4.76 41.80 8.50
C ASP A 363 -5.14 41.14 9.84
N GLU A 364 -4.32 40.19 10.29
CA GLU A 364 -4.15 39.84 11.71
C GLU A 364 -2.91 38.95 11.82
N SER A 365 -1.79 39.61 12.10
CA SER A 365 -0.57 38.96 12.62
C SER A 365 -0.83 38.49 14.05
N THR A 366 -1.36 37.28 14.24
CA THR A 366 -1.27 36.65 15.56
C THR A 366 0.15 36.08 15.71
N THR A 367 1.07 36.95 16.04
CA THR A 367 2.39 36.60 16.57
C THR A 367 2.22 36.17 18.04
N ASP A 368 1.75 34.96 18.26
CA ASP A 368 1.78 34.31 19.56
C ASP A 368 2.55 32.97 19.47
N ASP A 369 3.66 32.98 18.75
CA ASP A 369 4.67 31.92 18.81
C ASP A 369 5.72 32.26 19.86
N ALA A 370 5.37 32.16 21.15
CA ALA A 370 6.38 32.10 22.19
C ALA A 370 7.34 30.94 21.86
N PRO A 371 8.68 31.17 21.96
CA PRO A 371 9.66 30.14 21.63
C PRO A 371 9.37 28.88 22.44
N GLN A 372 9.14 27.76 21.74
CA GLN A 372 8.93 26.47 22.39
C GLN A 372 10.20 26.08 23.12
N GLY A 373 10.12 25.82 24.42
CA GLY A 373 11.19 25.20 25.18
C GLY A 373 11.72 23.96 24.46
N ARG A 374 13.01 23.70 24.59
CA ARG A 374 13.73 22.56 23.98
C ARG A 374 13.03 21.24 24.34
N SER A 375 12.17 20.74 23.45
CA SER A 375 11.53 19.43 23.63
C SER A 375 12.46 18.36 23.06
N TRP A 376 12.83 17.35 23.84
CA TRP A 376 13.60 16.19 23.41
C TRP A 376 12.80 15.25 22.48
N VAL A 377 11.48 15.39 22.44
CA VAL A 377 10.60 14.54 21.63
C VAL A 377 10.90 14.64 20.14
N ARG A 378 11.17 15.85 19.63
CA ARG A 378 11.50 16.03 18.21
C ARG A 378 12.78 15.32 17.77
N PRO A 379 13.94 15.54 18.42
CA PRO A 379 15.15 14.80 18.06
C PRO A 379 14.96 13.29 18.24
N ALA A 380 14.24 12.83 19.25
CA ALA A 380 13.93 11.41 19.41
C ALA A 380 13.12 10.85 18.22
N LEU A 381 12.07 11.54 17.76
CA LEU A 381 11.32 11.14 16.57
C LEU A 381 12.18 11.11 15.30
N TYR A 382 13.11 12.04 15.13
CA TYR A 382 14.02 12.03 13.98
C TYR A 382 15.01 10.87 14.05
N VAL A 383 15.52 10.53 15.23
CA VAL A 383 16.40 9.35 15.42
C VAL A 383 15.61 8.06 15.12
N ILE A 384 14.43 7.91 15.73
CA ILE A 384 13.57 6.74 15.49
C ILE A 384 13.20 6.64 14.01
N GLY A 385 12.84 7.76 13.37
CA GLY A 385 12.52 7.79 11.94
C GLY A 385 13.70 7.41 11.05
N THR A 386 14.92 7.85 11.42
CA THR A 386 16.14 7.45 10.70
C THR A 386 16.39 5.95 10.84
N LEU A 387 16.27 5.40 12.05
CA LEU A 387 16.39 3.95 12.29
C LEU A 387 15.31 3.16 11.53
N ALA A 388 14.07 3.66 11.51
CA ALA A 388 12.98 3.06 10.77
C ALA A 388 13.24 3.02 9.26
N LEU A 389 13.85 4.06 8.69
CA LEU A 389 14.25 4.11 7.28
C LEU A 389 15.41 3.16 6.96
N LEU A 390 16.28 2.91 7.91
CA LEU A 390 17.42 1.99 7.74
C LEU A 390 16.99 0.52 7.87
N MET A 391 15.85 0.22 8.49
CA MET A 391 15.41 -1.16 8.71
C MET A 391 15.23 -1.98 7.42
N PRO A 392 14.57 -1.51 6.35
CA PRO A 392 14.48 -2.24 5.10
C PRO A 392 15.85 -2.51 4.46
N ILE A 393 16.78 -1.58 4.59
CA ILE A 393 18.15 -1.74 4.11
C ILE A 393 18.86 -2.85 4.91
N TYR A 394 18.74 -2.82 6.23
CA TYR A 394 19.27 -3.85 7.11
C TYR A 394 18.71 -5.24 6.76
N VAL A 395 17.37 -5.36 6.62
CA VAL A 395 16.72 -6.62 6.23
C VAL A 395 17.26 -7.12 4.89
N THR A 396 17.36 -6.24 3.88
CA THR A 396 17.89 -6.61 2.56
C THR A 396 19.33 -7.12 2.64
N ILE A 397 20.18 -6.48 3.45
CA ILE A 397 21.58 -6.89 3.63
C ILE A 397 21.63 -8.27 4.32
N GLU A 398 20.85 -8.49 5.38
CA GLU A 398 20.84 -9.77 6.10
C GLU A 398 20.31 -10.92 5.21
N VAL A 399 19.26 -10.67 4.43
CA VAL A 399 18.73 -11.66 3.47
C VAL A 399 19.77 -11.97 2.39
N ALA A 400 20.40 -10.96 1.79
CA ALA A 400 21.42 -11.16 0.77
C ALA A 400 22.65 -11.90 1.33
N ARG A 401 23.07 -11.56 2.55
CA ARG A 401 24.16 -12.24 3.26
C ARG A 401 23.84 -13.71 3.53
N ALA A 402 22.63 -14.01 3.98
CA ALA A 402 22.17 -15.37 4.19
C ALA A 402 22.11 -16.16 2.87
N ALA A 403 21.50 -15.57 1.83
CA ALA A 403 21.32 -16.21 0.53
C ALA A 403 22.64 -16.53 -0.18
N SER A 404 23.70 -15.73 0.04
CA SER A 404 25.02 -15.94 -0.56
C SER A 404 25.98 -16.75 0.30
N SER A 405 25.59 -17.09 1.55
CA SER A 405 26.47 -17.78 2.50
C SER A 405 26.50 -19.29 2.27
N GLN A 406 27.72 -19.86 2.36
CA GLN A 406 27.94 -21.30 2.42
C GLN A 406 28.07 -21.82 3.87
N SER A 407 27.97 -20.94 4.87
CA SER A 407 28.03 -21.30 6.28
C SER A 407 26.62 -21.32 6.87
N ARG A 408 26.23 -22.48 7.41
CA ARG A 408 24.97 -22.64 8.16
C ARG A 408 24.88 -21.67 9.33
N GLU A 409 25.95 -21.46 10.09
CA GLU A 409 25.96 -20.55 11.24
C GLU A 409 25.61 -19.12 10.88
N ILE A 410 26.08 -18.65 9.71
CA ILE A 410 25.75 -17.30 9.22
C ILE A 410 24.26 -17.21 8.89
N VAL A 411 23.71 -18.21 8.22
CA VAL A 411 22.29 -18.25 7.84
C VAL A 411 21.41 -18.36 9.08
N GLU A 412 21.78 -19.21 10.04
CA GLU A 412 21.04 -19.38 11.30
C GLU A 412 21.03 -18.09 12.13
N SER A 413 22.21 -17.46 12.30
CA SER A 413 22.34 -16.18 12.98
C SER A 413 21.56 -15.04 12.27
N ALA A 414 21.50 -15.03 10.92
CA ALA A 414 20.68 -14.09 10.18
C ALA A 414 19.18 -14.34 10.43
N SER A 415 18.75 -15.62 10.42
CA SER A 415 17.36 -15.98 10.69
C SER A 415 16.91 -15.55 12.08
N GLU A 416 17.76 -15.74 13.10
CA GLU A 416 17.48 -15.33 14.49
C GLU A 416 17.36 -13.80 14.62
N ARG A 417 18.30 -13.03 14.01
CA ARG A 417 18.23 -11.56 14.05
C ARG A 417 17.00 -11.02 13.34
N LEU A 418 16.65 -11.58 12.18
CA LEU A 418 15.46 -11.17 11.46
C LEU A 418 14.19 -11.50 12.25
N ALA A 419 14.13 -12.71 12.82
CA ALA A 419 13.01 -13.14 13.67
C ALA A 419 12.84 -12.26 14.91
N PHE A 420 13.95 -11.83 15.54
CA PHE A 420 13.91 -10.92 16.68
C PHE A 420 13.11 -9.64 16.40
N PHE A 421 13.26 -9.08 15.19
CA PHE A 421 12.53 -7.88 14.76
C PHE A 421 11.20 -8.16 14.05
N GLY A 422 10.80 -9.43 13.93
CA GLY A 422 9.58 -9.81 13.21
C GLY A 422 9.69 -9.65 11.69
N ASN A 423 10.90 -9.68 11.15
CA ASN A 423 11.21 -9.59 9.72
C ASN A 423 11.65 -10.94 9.15
N ASP A 424 11.01 -12.01 9.58
CA ASP A 424 11.24 -13.34 9.01
C ASP A 424 11.14 -13.33 7.48
N HIS A 425 12.04 -14.03 6.79
CA HIS A 425 12.10 -14.06 5.34
C HIS A 425 12.17 -15.49 4.81
N ALA A 426 11.29 -15.82 3.85
CA ALA A 426 11.19 -17.18 3.33
C ALA A 426 12.50 -17.70 2.73
N ASP A 427 13.21 -16.85 1.95
CA ASP A 427 14.50 -17.22 1.35
C ASP A 427 15.56 -17.62 2.39
N VAL A 428 15.58 -16.96 3.55
CA VAL A 428 16.54 -17.27 4.61
C VAL A 428 16.27 -18.66 5.18
N TYR A 429 15.00 -18.99 5.46
CA TYR A 429 14.62 -20.32 5.92
C TYR A 429 14.75 -21.38 4.83
N PHE A 430 14.58 -21.01 3.57
CA PHE A 430 14.86 -21.87 2.42
C PHE A 430 16.34 -22.28 2.41
N VAL A 431 17.26 -21.31 2.47
CA VAL A 431 18.70 -21.56 2.49
C VAL A 431 19.11 -22.36 3.76
N LEU A 432 18.53 -22.02 4.91
CA LEU A 432 18.76 -22.76 6.15
C LEU A 432 18.33 -24.23 6.02
N GLY A 433 17.16 -24.48 5.43
CA GLY A 433 16.68 -25.84 5.16
C GLY A 433 17.59 -26.61 4.19
N GLN A 434 18.16 -25.93 3.19
CA GLN A 434 19.15 -26.55 2.28
C GLN A 434 20.43 -26.97 3.03
N HIS A 435 21.00 -26.09 3.86
CA HIS A 435 22.19 -26.42 4.66
C HIS A 435 21.94 -27.60 5.58
N ARG A 436 20.80 -27.59 6.29
CA ARG A 436 20.45 -28.71 7.20
C ARG A 436 20.26 -30.03 6.44
N ALA A 437 19.63 -29.98 5.26
CA ALA A 437 19.45 -31.17 4.43
C ALA A 437 20.79 -31.74 3.90
N ILE A 438 21.76 -30.88 3.59
CA ILE A 438 23.11 -31.29 3.16
C ILE A 438 23.88 -31.95 4.32
N GLU A 439 23.64 -31.50 5.55
CA GLU A 439 24.26 -32.07 6.78
C GLU A 439 23.47 -33.24 7.36
N ASP A 440 22.50 -33.79 6.61
CA ASP A 440 21.64 -34.91 7.02
C ASP A 440 20.69 -34.59 8.21
N ASP A 441 20.55 -33.30 8.62
CA ASP A 441 19.57 -32.83 9.59
C ASP A 441 18.20 -32.65 8.92
N TYR A 442 17.57 -33.78 8.58
CA TYR A 442 16.30 -33.75 7.81
C TYR A 442 15.14 -33.17 8.61
N ALA A 443 15.08 -33.41 9.93
CA ALA A 443 14.04 -32.84 10.79
C ALA A 443 14.18 -31.33 10.92
N GLY A 444 15.40 -30.82 11.06
CA GLY A 444 15.67 -29.40 11.04
C GLY A 444 15.42 -28.76 9.69
N ALA A 445 15.70 -29.45 8.57
CA ALA A 445 15.41 -29.00 7.23
C ALA A 445 13.90 -28.88 7.00
N GLU A 446 13.11 -29.87 7.41
CA GLU A 446 11.66 -29.85 7.34
C GLU A 446 11.09 -28.67 8.11
N THR A 447 11.53 -28.47 9.34
CA THR A 447 11.11 -27.33 10.18
C THR A 447 11.39 -25.99 9.48
N ALA A 448 12.56 -25.83 8.88
CA ALA A 448 12.93 -24.61 8.16
C ALA A 448 12.06 -24.41 6.90
N TYR A 449 11.84 -25.46 6.10
CA TYR A 449 10.99 -25.38 4.91
C TYR A 449 9.53 -25.09 5.25
N ARG A 450 8.98 -25.72 6.30
CA ARG A 450 7.61 -25.43 6.76
C ARG A 450 7.48 -23.98 7.23
N LYS A 451 8.49 -23.47 7.93
CA LYS A 451 8.52 -22.05 8.34
C LYS A 451 8.59 -21.12 7.12
N ALA A 452 9.39 -21.44 6.11
CA ALA A 452 9.44 -20.69 4.86
C ALA A 452 8.09 -20.66 4.15
N LEU A 453 7.37 -21.80 4.03
CA LEU A 453 6.03 -21.86 3.44
C LEU A 453 4.97 -21.14 4.30
N GLY A 454 5.16 -21.08 5.61
CA GLY A 454 4.31 -20.28 6.50
C GLY A 454 4.44 -18.78 6.24
N ILE A 455 5.62 -18.31 5.83
CA ILE A 455 5.89 -16.91 5.46
C ILE A 455 5.42 -16.63 4.03
N GLU A 456 5.80 -17.49 3.09
CA GLU A 456 5.47 -17.38 1.67
C GLU A 456 4.92 -18.71 1.14
N PRO A 457 3.60 -18.91 1.20
CA PRO A 457 2.98 -20.17 0.75
C PRO A 457 3.23 -20.50 -0.73
N SER A 458 3.54 -19.50 -1.55
CA SER A 458 3.83 -19.65 -2.99
C SER A 458 5.30 -19.88 -3.31
N HIS A 459 6.19 -20.00 -2.31
CA HIS A 459 7.62 -20.15 -2.54
C HIS A 459 7.97 -21.45 -3.25
N TYR A 460 8.18 -21.36 -4.56
CA TYR A 460 8.38 -22.49 -5.46
C TYR A 460 9.52 -23.43 -5.00
N GLY A 461 10.70 -22.86 -4.74
CA GLY A 461 11.89 -23.64 -4.34
C GLY A 461 11.68 -24.46 -3.07
N VAL A 462 10.94 -23.92 -2.10
CA VAL A 462 10.60 -24.63 -0.86
C VAL A 462 9.60 -25.74 -1.14
N THR A 463 8.59 -25.47 -1.97
CA THR A 463 7.50 -26.42 -2.23
C THR A 463 8.01 -27.76 -2.75
N TYR A 464 8.88 -27.76 -3.79
CA TYR A 464 9.37 -29.01 -4.33
C TYR A 464 10.45 -29.66 -3.47
N ARG A 465 11.26 -28.89 -2.73
CA ARG A 465 12.27 -29.44 -1.83
C ARG A 465 11.65 -30.10 -0.60
N LEU A 466 10.64 -29.48 -0.01
CA LEU A 466 9.88 -30.10 1.07
C LEU A 466 9.19 -31.38 0.59
N ALA A 467 8.56 -31.36 -0.59
CA ALA A 467 8.00 -32.56 -1.18
C ALA A 467 9.04 -33.68 -1.32
N GLY A 468 10.23 -33.34 -1.84
CA GLY A 468 11.33 -34.29 -1.98
C GLY A 468 11.85 -34.84 -0.64
N LEU A 469 11.83 -34.02 0.40
CA LEU A 469 12.25 -34.40 1.75
C LEU A 469 11.25 -35.37 2.39
N LEU A 470 9.96 -35.08 2.34
CA LEU A 470 8.88 -35.90 2.90
C LEU A 470 8.78 -37.29 2.25
N LEU A 471 9.28 -37.47 1.03
CA LEU A 471 9.34 -38.78 0.37
C LEU A 471 10.33 -39.77 1.04
N ARG A 472 11.12 -39.32 2.00
CA ARG A 472 12.00 -40.17 2.77
C ARG A 472 11.24 -40.99 3.81
N ASP A 473 10.12 -40.48 4.33
CA ASP A 473 9.27 -41.10 5.32
C ASP A 473 7.98 -41.67 4.71
N HIS A 474 7.49 -42.77 5.25
CA HIS A 474 6.28 -43.43 4.80
C HIS A 474 5.02 -42.57 5.04
N ASP A 475 4.98 -41.86 6.17
CA ASP A 475 3.80 -41.12 6.62
C ASP A 475 3.62 -39.77 5.87
N GLY A 476 4.66 -39.25 5.22
CA GLY A 476 4.65 -37.96 4.49
C GLY A 476 4.26 -38.05 3.02
N ARG A 477 3.90 -39.23 2.49
CA ARG A 477 3.76 -39.47 1.04
C ARG A 477 2.62 -38.70 0.39
N ASP A 478 1.47 -38.62 1.05
CA ASP A 478 0.30 -37.92 0.52
C ASP A 478 0.53 -36.42 0.50
N GLU A 479 1.09 -35.84 1.56
CA GLU A 479 1.51 -34.43 1.60
C GLU A 479 2.59 -34.14 0.55
N ALA A 480 3.55 -35.05 0.39
CA ALA A 480 4.60 -34.92 -0.63
C ALA A 480 4.01 -34.86 -2.05
N LEU A 481 2.96 -35.68 -2.33
CA LEU A 481 2.29 -35.66 -3.61
C LEU A 481 1.55 -34.33 -3.86
N GLU A 482 0.82 -33.83 -2.86
CA GLU A 482 0.15 -32.53 -2.95
C GLU A 482 1.13 -31.39 -3.22
N LEU A 483 2.22 -31.35 -2.45
CA LEU A 483 3.28 -30.34 -2.64
C LEU A 483 3.97 -30.47 -3.99
N ALA A 484 4.24 -31.70 -4.46
CA ALA A 484 4.87 -31.93 -5.77
C ALA A 484 3.93 -31.52 -6.92
N GLN A 485 2.63 -31.78 -6.83
CA GLN A 485 1.64 -31.30 -7.79
C GLN A 485 1.58 -29.78 -7.83
N ARG A 486 1.58 -29.15 -6.66
CA ARG A 486 1.60 -27.69 -6.54
C ARG A 486 2.87 -27.09 -7.16
N ALA A 487 4.02 -27.67 -6.92
CA ALA A 487 5.28 -27.21 -7.50
C ALA A 487 5.30 -27.37 -9.03
N ALA A 488 4.81 -28.50 -9.56
CA ALA A 488 4.70 -28.71 -11.00
C ALA A 488 3.76 -27.69 -11.66
N GLN A 489 2.64 -27.36 -11.02
CA GLN A 489 1.72 -26.32 -11.49
C GLN A 489 2.38 -24.92 -11.45
N GLN A 490 3.07 -24.57 -10.37
CA GLN A 490 3.79 -23.30 -10.23
C GLN A 490 4.83 -23.10 -11.32
N SER A 491 5.57 -24.17 -11.69
CA SER A 491 6.51 -24.14 -12.82
C SER A 491 5.84 -24.26 -14.20
N LYS A 492 4.51 -24.33 -14.28
CA LYS A 492 3.76 -24.64 -15.50
C LYS A 492 4.28 -25.92 -16.19
N TYR A 493 4.69 -26.90 -15.39
CA TYR A 493 5.28 -28.18 -15.82
C TYR A 493 6.56 -28.03 -16.68
N SER A 494 7.32 -26.95 -16.50
CA SER A 494 8.51 -26.61 -17.29
C SER A 494 9.84 -26.80 -16.58
N ASP A 495 9.83 -27.13 -15.27
CA ASP A 495 11.04 -27.39 -14.51
C ASP A 495 11.30 -28.90 -14.33
N PRO A 496 12.48 -29.40 -14.72
CA PRO A 496 12.79 -30.83 -14.65
C PRO A 496 12.87 -31.34 -13.19
N ALA A 497 13.33 -30.52 -12.24
CA ALA A 497 13.46 -30.93 -10.85
C ALA A 497 12.09 -31.15 -10.20
N SER A 498 11.15 -30.22 -10.37
CA SER A 498 9.79 -30.38 -9.84
C SER A 498 9.04 -31.55 -10.47
N MET A 499 9.22 -31.77 -11.79
CA MET A 499 8.63 -32.92 -12.48
C MET A 499 9.22 -34.24 -12.02
N LEU A 500 10.51 -34.29 -11.69
CA LEU A 500 11.14 -35.49 -11.13
C LEU A 500 10.60 -35.81 -9.73
N VAL A 501 10.44 -34.77 -8.88
CA VAL A 501 9.84 -34.93 -7.53
C VAL A 501 8.38 -35.37 -7.65
N LEU A 502 7.60 -34.84 -8.60
CA LEU A 502 6.24 -35.28 -8.86
C LEU A 502 6.20 -36.77 -9.28
N GLY A 503 7.13 -37.19 -10.16
CA GLY A 503 7.25 -38.59 -10.54
C GLY A 503 7.55 -39.51 -9.36
N ARG A 504 8.48 -39.11 -8.49
CA ARG A 504 8.81 -39.87 -7.25
C ARG A 504 7.64 -39.92 -6.26
N ALA A 505 6.90 -38.81 -6.12
CA ALA A 505 5.71 -38.75 -5.24
C ALA A 505 4.58 -39.66 -5.75
N ASN A 506 4.31 -39.68 -7.06
CA ASN A 506 3.37 -40.61 -7.65
C ASN A 506 3.81 -42.08 -7.48
N LEU A 507 5.10 -42.39 -7.57
CA LEU A 507 5.61 -43.73 -7.27
C LEU A 507 5.36 -44.14 -5.84
N ALA A 508 5.66 -43.26 -4.89
CA ALA A 508 5.52 -43.49 -3.47
C ALA A 508 4.05 -43.74 -3.04
N THR A 509 3.10 -43.19 -3.80
CA THR A 509 1.63 -43.36 -3.59
C THR A 509 1.03 -44.44 -4.50
N GLY A 510 1.84 -45.20 -5.27
CA GLY A 510 1.35 -46.30 -6.10
C GLY A 510 0.82 -45.92 -7.48
N ASN A 511 0.87 -44.64 -7.87
CA ASN A 511 0.37 -44.13 -9.15
C ASN A 511 1.42 -44.30 -10.27
N VAL A 512 1.69 -45.55 -10.68
CA VAL A 512 2.82 -45.91 -11.56
C VAL A 512 2.77 -45.23 -12.93
N ASP A 513 1.60 -45.14 -13.57
CA ASP A 513 1.46 -44.51 -14.90
C ASP A 513 1.69 -43.00 -14.85
N SER A 514 1.14 -42.33 -13.84
CA SER A 514 1.38 -40.91 -13.62
C SER A 514 2.87 -40.64 -13.29
N ALA A 515 3.49 -41.49 -12.52
CA ALA A 515 4.92 -41.43 -12.21
C ALA A 515 5.79 -41.53 -13.47
N LYS A 516 5.52 -42.54 -14.29
CA LYS A 516 6.24 -42.75 -15.57
C LYS A 516 6.12 -41.54 -16.49
N SER A 517 4.91 -40.99 -16.61
CA SER A 517 4.64 -39.82 -17.43
C SER A 517 5.42 -38.59 -16.92
N ALA A 518 5.35 -38.29 -15.62
CA ALA A 518 6.06 -37.16 -15.00
C ALA A 518 7.58 -37.30 -15.13
N ILE A 519 8.14 -38.49 -14.92
CA ILE A 519 9.60 -38.73 -15.06
C ILE A 519 10.03 -38.60 -16.52
N GLN A 520 9.24 -39.05 -17.49
CA GLN A 520 9.55 -38.85 -18.93
C GLN A 520 9.61 -37.36 -19.29
N ILE A 521 8.66 -36.57 -18.79
CA ILE A 521 8.67 -35.11 -18.97
C ILE A 521 9.92 -34.50 -18.32
N ALA A 522 10.24 -34.92 -17.08
CA ALA A 522 11.45 -34.45 -16.38
C ALA A 522 12.72 -34.71 -17.19
N VAL A 523 12.91 -35.94 -17.71
CA VAL A 523 14.05 -36.32 -18.53
C VAL A 523 14.11 -35.47 -19.82
N LYS A 524 12.98 -35.28 -20.49
CA LYS A 524 12.92 -34.45 -21.71
C LYS A 524 13.34 -33.01 -21.44
N LEU A 525 12.85 -32.42 -20.34
CA LEU A 525 13.19 -31.07 -19.92
C LEU A 525 14.67 -30.97 -19.51
N ALA A 526 15.18 -31.94 -18.76
CA ALA A 526 16.58 -31.99 -18.36
C ALA A 526 17.51 -32.03 -19.57
N VAL A 527 17.18 -32.83 -20.60
CA VAL A 527 17.93 -32.86 -21.89
C VAL A 527 17.90 -31.48 -22.56
N GLN A 528 16.75 -30.83 -22.61
CA GLN A 528 16.61 -29.50 -23.25
C GLN A 528 17.41 -28.42 -22.52
N GLN A 529 17.55 -28.55 -21.20
CA GLN A 529 18.28 -27.60 -20.33
C GLN A 529 19.75 -27.97 -20.12
N GLY A 530 20.19 -29.13 -20.64
CA GLY A 530 21.57 -29.61 -20.47
C GLY A 530 21.88 -30.15 -19.05
N ASP A 531 20.87 -30.47 -18.26
CA ASP A 531 21.04 -31.03 -16.90
C ASP A 531 21.28 -32.55 -16.99
N ASN A 532 22.54 -32.93 -17.10
CA ASN A 532 22.97 -34.33 -17.22
C ASN A 532 22.69 -35.14 -15.93
N GLU A 533 22.67 -34.52 -14.77
CA GLU A 533 22.43 -35.20 -13.51
C GLU A 533 20.96 -35.61 -13.35
N LEU A 534 20.05 -34.66 -13.54
CA LEU A 534 18.60 -34.94 -13.50
C LEU A 534 18.19 -35.93 -14.61
N MET A 535 18.78 -35.81 -15.81
CA MET A 535 18.59 -36.77 -16.91
C MET A 535 18.98 -38.19 -16.45
N ARG A 536 20.15 -38.35 -15.84
CA ARG A 536 20.64 -39.65 -15.35
C ARG A 536 19.73 -40.24 -14.28
N ILE A 537 19.33 -39.43 -13.30
CA ILE A 537 18.43 -39.85 -12.22
C ILE A 537 17.08 -40.30 -12.79
N GLY A 538 16.50 -39.53 -13.70
CA GLY A 538 15.21 -39.85 -14.32
C GLY A 538 15.28 -41.13 -15.16
N ASN A 539 16.33 -41.33 -15.96
CA ASN A 539 16.53 -42.55 -16.76
C ASN A 539 16.68 -43.78 -15.87
N ASN A 540 17.41 -43.67 -14.76
CA ASN A 540 17.54 -44.77 -13.79
C ASN A 540 16.17 -45.18 -13.21
N LEU A 541 15.35 -44.23 -12.81
CA LEU A 541 14.00 -44.48 -12.32
C LEU A 541 13.13 -45.16 -13.39
N LEU A 542 13.18 -44.67 -14.64
CA LEU A 542 12.44 -45.28 -15.76
C LEU A 542 12.91 -46.72 -16.07
N SER A 543 14.21 -47.04 -15.88
CA SER A 543 14.72 -48.38 -16.07
C SER A 543 14.21 -49.38 -15.05
N VAL A 544 14.04 -48.92 -13.77
CA VAL A 544 13.44 -49.73 -12.70
C VAL A 544 11.95 -49.98 -12.95
N LEU A 545 11.24 -49.01 -13.48
CA LEU A 545 9.82 -49.13 -13.80
C LEU A 545 9.49 -50.01 -15.02
N LYS A 546 10.49 -50.39 -15.81
CA LYS A 546 10.35 -51.31 -16.95
C LYS A 546 10.53 -52.78 -16.57
N ARG A 547 11.06 -53.05 -15.39
CA ARG A 547 11.24 -54.39 -14.82
C ARG A 547 10.02 -54.76 -13.97
#